data_7864e673b75d66e691e1e9983c605086
#
_entry.id   7864e673b75d66e691e1e9983c605086
#
_cell.length_a   1.000
_cell.length_b   1.000
_cell.length_c   1.000
_cell.angle_alpha   90.00
_cell.angle_beta   90.00
_cell.angle_gamma   90.00
#
_symmetry.space_group_name_H-M   'P 1'
#
loop_
_entity.id
_entity.type
_entity.pdbx_description
1 polymer ?
#
loop_
_entity_poly.entity_id
_entity_poly.type
_entity_poly.pdbx_seq_one_letter_code
_entity_poly.pdbx_strand_id
1 'polypeptide(L)'
;MGELKRRAVHASGTGFPAIYLLGLVTWRQLQALLLVATAAVFVLEFLRLVVEVEWGPLTRVYDELTREYEADNVAGYALFMVGATVAALAFAPPYGPDAVAFEPPLAVPAILMLSIGDPVSGYLGSNDATTAKEVGVLAVMFLVCFALAVPFTLAHAGTVVGVLAAVAGALGATVADGLKPVIRGYVVDDNLTISPTAGAAMTAVFVLLS
;
A
#
# COMPACT_ATOMS: atom_id res chain seq x y z
N MET A 1 -4.21 -21.80 -8.58
CA MET A 1 -3.49 -20.87 -9.49
C MET A 1 -3.85 -19.40 -9.27
N GLY A 2 -5.03 -19.07 -8.76
CA GLY A 2 -5.46 -17.68 -8.51
C GLY A 2 -4.59 -16.87 -7.55
N GLU A 3 -4.14 -17.47 -6.44
CA GLU A 3 -3.39 -16.78 -5.39
C GLU A 3 -2.05 -16.19 -5.87
N LEU A 4 -1.27 -16.94 -6.65
CA LEU A 4 0.01 -16.48 -7.18
C LEU A 4 -0.17 -15.33 -8.18
N LYS A 5 -1.19 -15.41 -9.04
CA LYS A 5 -1.52 -14.35 -10.00
C LYS A 5 -1.93 -13.07 -9.29
N ARG A 6 -2.78 -13.17 -8.26
CA ARG A 6 -3.21 -12.03 -7.46
C ARG A 6 -2.03 -11.35 -6.78
N ARG A 7 -1.11 -12.11 -6.19
CA ARG A 7 0.13 -11.57 -5.60
C ARG A 7 1.03 -10.91 -6.63
N ALA A 8 1.12 -11.47 -7.83
CA ALA A 8 1.86 -10.86 -8.93
C ALA A 8 1.25 -9.51 -9.36
N VAL A 9 -0.09 -9.44 -9.46
CA VAL A 9 -0.79 -8.17 -9.73
C VAL A 9 -0.56 -7.18 -8.60
N HIS A 10 -0.63 -7.60 -7.35
CA HIS A 10 -0.34 -6.75 -6.19
C HIS A 10 1.11 -6.23 -6.25
N ALA A 11 2.08 -7.12 -6.45
CA ALA A 11 3.49 -6.74 -6.58
C ALA A 11 3.76 -5.82 -7.79
N SER A 12 2.95 -5.89 -8.86
CA SER A 12 3.06 -4.97 -9.99
C SER A 12 2.77 -3.52 -9.61
N GLY A 13 2.09 -3.27 -8.48
CA GLY A 13 1.91 -1.95 -7.89
C GLY A 13 3.24 -1.23 -7.58
N THR A 14 4.34 -1.98 -7.43
CA THR A 14 5.72 -1.43 -7.37
C THR A 14 6.06 -0.60 -8.60
N GLY A 15 5.40 -0.84 -9.74
CA GLY A 15 5.56 -0.05 -10.95
C GLY A 15 5.25 1.44 -10.75
N PHE A 16 4.30 1.81 -9.88
CA PHE A 16 3.98 3.20 -9.62
C PHE A 16 5.15 3.98 -9.02
N PRO A 17 5.73 3.60 -7.88
CA PRO A 17 6.91 4.27 -7.38
C PRO A 17 8.13 4.10 -8.30
N ALA A 18 8.27 2.99 -9.01
CA ALA A 18 9.40 2.75 -9.90
C ALA A 18 9.46 3.75 -11.08
N ILE A 19 8.35 4.04 -11.75
CA ILE A 19 8.33 5.01 -12.86
C ILE A 19 8.70 6.42 -12.41
N TYR A 20 8.38 6.78 -11.16
CA TYR A 20 8.80 8.04 -10.55
C TYR A 20 10.31 8.03 -10.24
N LEU A 21 10.81 6.99 -9.57
CA LEU A 21 12.23 6.86 -9.22
C LEU A 21 13.14 6.80 -10.43
N LEU A 22 12.66 6.26 -11.55
CA LEU A 22 13.37 6.25 -12.84
C LEU A 22 13.28 7.60 -13.58
N GLY A 23 12.58 8.60 -13.02
CA GLY A 23 12.43 9.92 -13.65
C GLY A 23 11.54 9.94 -14.89
N LEU A 24 10.73 8.88 -15.12
CA LEU A 24 9.83 8.78 -16.26
C LEU A 24 8.59 9.66 -16.10
N VAL A 25 8.20 9.94 -14.87
CA VAL A 25 7.07 10.81 -14.53
C VAL A 25 7.43 11.71 -13.35
N THR A 26 6.85 12.90 -13.31
CA THR A 26 6.91 13.79 -12.14
C THR A 26 5.96 13.28 -11.05
N TRP A 27 6.15 13.75 -9.80
CA TRP A 27 5.26 13.37 -8.69
C TRP A 27 3.78 13.71 -8.98
N ARG A 28 3.52 14.90 -9.55
CA ARG A 28 2.15 15.30 -9.95
C ARG A 28 1.54 14.38 -11.01
N GLN A 29 2.35 13.94 -11.98
CA GLN A 29 1.88 12.98 -12.99
C GLN A 29 1.59 11.63 -12.37
N LEU A 30 2.41 11.18 -11.41
CA LEU A 30 2.14 9.94 -10.67
C LEU A 30 0.85 10.04 -9.85
N GLN A 31 0.62 11.15 -9.14
CA GLN A 31 -0.63 11.38 -8.41
C GLN A 31 -1.84 11.36 -9.35
N ALA A 32 -1.76 12.04 -10.50
CA ALA A 32 -2.83 12.03 -11.50
C ALA A 32 -3.08 10.62 -12.04
N LEU A 33 -2.02 9.85 -12.33
CA LEU A 33 -2.11 8.47 -12.78
C LEU A 33 -2.81 7.58 -11.73
N LEU A 34 -2.42 7.70 -10.47
CA LEU A 34 -3.04 6.95 -9.36
C LEU A 34 -4.52 7.33 -9.18
N LEU A 35 -4.86 8.61 -9.27
CA LEU A 35 -6.25 9.06 -9.19
C LEU A 35 -7.10 8.49 -10.35
N VAL A 36 -6.60 8.55 -11.58
CA VAL A 36 -7.30 8.00 -12.75
C VAL A 36 -7.44 6.48 -12.64
N ALA A 37 -6.37 5.78 -12.24
CA ALA A 37 -6.42 4.33 -12.05
C ALA A 37 -7.38 3.94 -10.94
N THR A 38 -7.40 4.67 -9.82
CA THR A 38 -8.36 4.45 -8.72
C THR A 38 -9.80 4.67 -9.20
N ALA A 39 -10.05 5.75 -9.95
CA ALA A 39 -11.39 5.99 -10.53
C ALA A 39 -11.81 4.86 -11.48
N ALA A 40 -10.90 4.39 -12.35
CA ALA A 40 -11.17 3.26 -13.25
C ALA A 40 -11.49 1.98 -12.47
N VAL A 41 -10.75 1.69 -11.41
CA VAL A 41 -11.01 0.53 -10.54
C VAL A 41 -12.37 0.64 -9.86
N PHE A 42 -12.78 1.81 -9.39
CA PHE A 42 -14.13 2.01 -8.84
C PHE A 42 -15.23 1.84 -9.88
N VAL A 43 -15.00 2.21 -11.14
CA VAL A 43 -15.94 1.89 -12.23
C VAL A 43 -16.04 0.37 -12.40
N LEU A 44 -14.92 -0.36 -12.37
CA LEU A 44 -14.94 -1.83 -12.44
C LEU A 44 -15.71 -2.45 -11.26
N GLU A 45 -15.48 -1.97 -10.03
CA GLU A 45 -16.22 -2.44 -8.85
C GLU A 45 -17.72 -2.11 -8.93
N PHE A 46 -18.09 -0.95 -9.44
CA PHE A 46 -19.48 -0.59 -9.68
C PHE A 46 -20.15 -1.52 -10.72
N LEU A 47 -19.44 -1.83 -11.81
CA LEU A 47 -19.92 -2.78 -12.81
C LEU A 47 -20.07 -4.19 -12.25
N ARG A 48 -19.20 -4.60 -11.32
CA ARG A 48 -19.22 -5.90 -10.65
C ARG A 48 -20.33 -6.00 -9.61
N LEU A 49 -20.41 -5.02 -8.69
CA LEU A 49 -21.23 -5.11 -7.49
C LEU A 49 -22.66 -4.57 -7.67
N VAL A 50 -22.86 -3.64 -8.61
CA VAL A 50 -24.16 -2.94 -8.77
C VAL A 50 -24.84 -3.28 -10.09
N VAL A 51 -24.08 -3.31 -11.19
CA VAL A 51 -24.62 -3.60 -12.53
C VAL A 51 -24.64 -5.11 -12.78
N GLU A 52 -23.79 -5.88 -12.09
CA GLU A 52 -23.67 -7.34 -12.22
C GLU A 52 -23.40 -7.77 -13.67
N VAL A 53 -22.42 -7.12 -14.32
CA VAL A 53 -22.10 -7.34 -15.74
C VAL A 53 -21.50 -8.73 -15.94
N GLU A 54 -22.20 -9.58 -16.66
CA GLU A 54 -21.79 -10.94 -17.05
C GLU A 54 -21.09 -10.96 -18.44
N TRP A 55 -20.10 -10.10 -18.65
CA TRP A 55 -19.30 -10.15 -19.87
C TRP A 55 -18.07 -11.04 -19.67
N GLY A 56 -17.98 -12.14 -20.40
CA GLY A 56 -17.02 -13.22 -20.15
C GLY A 56 -15.55 -12.81 -19.95
N PRO A 57 -14.95 -11.85 -20.68
CA PRO A 57 -13.62 -11.35 -20.36
C PRO A 57 -13.52 -10.65 -19.01
N LEU A 58 -14.53 -9.86 -18.64
CA LEU A 58 -14.57 -9.11 -17.38
C LEU A 58 -14.80 -10.05 -16.20
N THR A 59 -15.71 -11.02 -16.34
CA THR A 59 -15.96 -12.06 -15.34
C THR A 59 -14.68 -12.84 -15.01
N ARG A 60 -13.89 -13.20 -16.03
CA ARG A 60 -12.60 -13.87 -15.82
C ARG A 60 -11.61 -13.02 -15.02
N VAL A 61 -11.57 -11.71 -15.27
CA VAL A 61 -10.73 -10.78 -14.49
C VAL A 61 -11.17 -10.75 -13.04
N TYR A 62 -12.48 -10.68 -12.77
CA TYR A 62 -13.02 -10.71 -11.42
C TYR A 62 -12.70 -12.04 -10.71
N ASP A 63 -12.95 -13.18 -11.36
CA ASP A 63 -12.65 -14.51 -10.79
C ASP A 63 -11.16 -14.70 -10.45
N GLU A 64 -10.27 -14.04 -11.19
CA GLU A 64 -8.83 -14.11 -10.95
C GLU A 64 -8.34 -13.15 -9.86
N LEU A 65 -8.98 -12.00 -9.66
CA LEU A 65 -8.53 -10.92 -8.79
C LEU A 65 -9.28 -10.83 -7.46
N THR A 66 -10.52 -11.34 -7.38
CA THR A 66 -11.32 -11.30 -6.16
C THR A 66 -11.21 -12.59 -5.36
N ARG A 67 -11.36 -12.48 -4.05
CA ARG A 67 -11.47 -13.61 -3.12
C ARG A 67 -12.94 -13.97 -2.92
N GLU A 68 -13.22 -15.20 -2.51
CA GLU A 68 -14.59 -15.67 -2.27
C GLU A 68 -15.33 -14.77 -1.25
N TYR A 69 -14.65 -14.32 -0.20
CA TYR A 69 -15.24 -13.43 0.80
C TYR A 69 -15.39 -11.96 0.32
N GLU A 70 -14.83 -11.61 -0.82
CA GLU A 70 -14.96 -10.30 -1.47
C GLU A 70 -16.11 -10.27 -2.49
N ALA A 71 -16.85 -11.38 -2.66
CA ALA A 71 -17.89 -11.48 -3.69
C ALA A 71 -18.89 -10.33 -3.62
N ASP A 72 -19.33 -9.98 -2.40
CA ASP A 72 -20.31 -8.92 -2.12
C ASP A 72 -19.67 -7.65 -1.54
N ASN A 73 -18.34 -7.55 -1.55
CA ASN A 73 -17.60 -6.42 -0.97
C ASN A 73 -16.57 -5.88 -1.96
N VAL A 74 -16.08 -4.66 -1.69
CA VAL A 74 -15.01 -4.04 -2.45
C VAL A 74 -13.75 -4.92 -2.40
N ALA A 75 -13.22 -5.27 -3.56
CA ALA A 75 -12.09 -6.18 -3.69
C ALA A 75 -10.75 -5.56 -3.25
N GLY A 76 -9.82 -6.41 -2.80
CA GLY A 76 -8.51 -5.99 -2.31
C GLY A 76 -7.70 -5.15 -3.32
N TYR A 77 -7.83 -5.40 -4.63
CA TYR A 77 -7.16 -4.60 -5.64
C TYR A 77 -7.66 -3.14 -5.69
N ALA A 78 -8.95 -2.92 -5.40
CA ALA A 78 -9.51 -1.57 -5.31
C ALA A 78 -9.05 -0.87 -4.04
N LEU A 79 -9.03 -1.58 -2.92
CA LEU A 79 -8.51 -1.08 -1.65
C LEU A 79 -7.01 -0.75 -1.72
N PHE A 80 -6.22 -1.55 -2.45
CA PHE A 80 -4.81 -1.26 -2.77
C PHE A 80 -4.70 0.10 -3.48
N MET A 81 -5.49 0.33 -4.53
CA MET A 81 -5.44 1.59 -5.27
C MET A 81 -5.82 2.79 -4.41
N VAL A 82 -6.80 2.63 -3.52
CA VAL A 82 -7.15 3.68 -2.55
C VAL A 82 -6.00 3.95 -1.58
N GLY A 83 -5.44 2.91 -0.95
CA GLY A 83 -4.33 3.04 0.00
C GLY A 83 -3.11 3.71 -0.62
N ALA A 84 -2.72 3.29 -1.83
CA ALA A 84 -1.60 3.88 -2.57
C ALA A 84 -1.87 5.34 -2.96
N THR A 85 -3.09 5.65 -3.43
CA THR A 85 -3.48 7.02 -3.80
C THR A 85 -3.53 7.94 -2.58
N VAL A 86 -4.11 7.49 -1.48
CA VAL A 86 -4.12 8.25 -0.21
C VAL A 86 -2.69 8.53 0.25
N ALA A 87 -1.81 7.53 0.23
CA ALA A 87 -0.41 7.73 0.58
C ALA A 87 0.28 8.74 -0.36
N ALA A 88 0.08 8.63 -1.67
CA ALA A 88 0.67 9.53 -2.66
C ALA A 88 0.18 10.98 -2.52
N LEU A 89 -1.04 11.21 -2.07
CA LEU A 89 -1.59 12.55 -1.85
C LEU A 89 -1.20 13.12 -0.49
N ALA A 90 -1.23 12.30 0.57
CA ALA A 90 -1.00 12.74 1.94
C ALA A 90 0.48 12.97 2.27
N PHE A 91 1.38 12.13 1.71
CA PHE A 91 2.82 12.15 2.00
C PHE A 91 3.63 12.61 0.78
N ALA A 92 3.04 13.51 0.01
CA ALA A 92 3.68 14.20 -1.11
C ALA A 92 4.73 15.19 -0.60
N PRO A 93 5.68 15.61 -1.47
CA PRO A 93 6.51 16.76 -1.19
C PRO A 93 5.60 17.97 -0.93
N PRO A 94 5.90 18.78 0.09
CA PRO A 94 5.16 19.99 0.32
C PRO A 94 5.35 20.95 -0.87
N TYR A 95 4.25 21.53 -1.30
CA TYR A 95 4.23 22.53 -2.37
C TYR A 95 4.27 23.92 -1.73
N GLY A 96 5.47 24.48 -1.50
CA GLY A 96 5.60 25.84 -0.97
C GLY A 96 7.04 26.21 -0.63
N PRO A 97 7.39 27.51 -0.55
CA PRO A 97 8.78 27.97 -0.37
C PRO A 97 9.38 27.59 1.01
N ASP A 98 8.53 27.32 2.01
CA ASP A 98 8.97 27.01 3.38
C ASP A 98 8.76 25.54 3.76
N ALA A 99 8.43 24.71 2.79
CA ALA A 99 8.08 23.33 3.05
C ALA A 99 9.33 22.45 3.04
N VAL A 100 9.52 21.65 4.08
CA VAL A 100 10.56 20.61 4.13
C VAL A 100 10.26 19.59 3.03
N ALA A 101 10.97 19.68 1.94
CA ALA A 101 10.81 18.76 0.82
C ALA A 101 11.46 17.42 1.17
N PHE A 102 10.64 16.39 1.41
CA PHE A 102 11.12 15.02 1.41
C PHE A 102 11.27 14.57 -0.05
N GLU A 103 12.49 14.54 -0.56
CA GLU A 103 12.77 13.97 -1.87
C GLU A 103 13.62 12.71 -1.70
N PRO A 104 13.15 11.57 -2.17
CA PRO A 104 11.82 11.26 -2.72
C PRO A 104 10.73 11.23 -1.64
N PRO A 105 9.45 11.46 -1.99
CA PRO A 105 8.34 11.53 -1.01
C PRO A 105 8.25 10.28 -0.14
N LEU A 106 7.84 10.41 1.13
CA LEU A 106 7.64 9.28 2.05
C LEU A 106 6.51 8.33 1.57
N ALA A 107 5.67 8.79 0.67
CA ALA A 107 4.73 7.93 -0.04
C ALA A 107 5.42 6.82 -0.85
N VAL A 108 6.63 7.05 -1.36
CA VAL A 108 7.37 6.04 -2.14
C VAL A 108 7.65 4.79 -1.30
N PRO A 109 8.40 4.85 -0.19
CA PRO A 109 8.59 3.67 0.66
C PRO A 109 7.27 3.12 1.22
N ALA A 110 6.29 3.95 1.54
CA ALA A 110 4.99 3.49 2.02
C ALA A 110 4.23 2.63 0.99
N ILE A 111 4.24 3.01 -0.30
CA ILE A 111 3.65 2.21 -1.38
C ILE A 111 4.48 0.94 -1.64
N LEU A 112 5.82 1.01 -1.53
CA LEU A 112 6.68 -0.16 -1.64
C LEU A 112 6.43 -1.18 -0.52
N MET A 113 6.16 -0.72 0.71
CA MET A 113 5.80 -1.60 1.83
C MET A 113 4.49 -2.35 1.55
N LEU A 114 3.50 -1.71 0.95
CA LEU A 114 2.28 -2.37 0.52
C LEU A 114 2.54 -3.33 -0.64
N SER A 115 3.20 -2.89 -1.71
CA SER A 115 3.33 -3.68 -2.94
C SER A 115 4.35 -4.83 -2.86
N ILE A 116 5.31 -4.77 -1.93
CA ILE A 116 6.33 -5.81 -1.72
C ILE A 116 6.14 -6.49 -0.36
N GLY A 117 5.97 -5.73 0.71
CA GLY A 117 5.86 -6.25 2.07
C GLY A 117 4.66 -7.18 2.25
N ASP A 118 3.46 -6.73 1.85
CA ASP A 118 2.26 -7.55 1.96
C ASP A 118 2.31 -8.86 1.14
N PRO A 119 2.71 -8.89 -0.14
CA PRO A 119 2.90 -10.17 -0.85
C PRO A 119 3.90 -11.11 -0.18
N VAL A 120 4.99 -10.60 0.40
CA VAL A 120 5.97 -11.42 1.14
C VAL A 120 5.36 -11.96 2.42
N SER A 121 4.72 -11.11 3.22
CA SER A 121 4.02 -11.51 4.43
C SER A 121 2.91 -12.53 4.14
N GLY A 122 2.10 -12.26 3.12
CA GLY A 122 1.04 -13.16 2.68
C GLY A 122 1.56 -14.50 2.13
N TYR A 123 2.76 -14.54 1.54
CA TYR A 123 3.37 -15.80 1.08
C TYR A 123 3.81 -16.69 2.24
N LEU A 124 4.28 -16.08 3.32
CA LEU A 124 4.79 -16.81 4.51
C LEU A 124 3.69 -17.15 5.52
N GLY A 125 2.61 -16.37 5.55
CA GLY A 125 1.51 -16.52 6.48
C GLY A 125 0.38 -17.40 5.97
N SER A 126 -0.60 -17.68 6.85
CA SER A 126 -1.89 -18.21 6.44
C SER A 126 -2.71 -17.13 5.72
N ASN A 127 -3.43 -17.52 4.66
CA ASN A 127 -4.31 -16.60 3.91
C ASN A 127 -5.70 -16.42 4.56
N ASP A 128 -5.84 -16.77 5.83
CA ASP A 128 -7.09 -16.62 6.56
C ASP A 128 -7.26 -15.15 6.99
N ALA A 129 -8.34 -14.52 6.52
CA ALA A 129 -8.65 -13.13 6.83
C ALA A 129 -9.03 -12.92 8.31
N THR A 130 -9.38 -13.98 9.04
CA THR A 130 -9.88 -13.94 10.41
C THR A 130 -8.82 -14.29 11.46
N THR A 131 -7.68 -14.82 11.03
CA THR A 131 -6.61 -15.28 11.93
C THR A 131 -5.48 -14.27 11.97
N ALA A 132 -5.05 -13.88 13.17
CA ALA A 132 -3.87 -13.03 13.35
C ALA A 132 -2.63 -13.71 12.78
N LYS A 133 -1.78 -12.95 12.09
CA LYS A 133 -0.54 -13.46 11.53
C LYS A 133 0.43 -13.91 12.63
N GLU A 134 1.18 -14.96 12.36
CA GLU A 134 2.21 -15.48 13.27
C GLU A 134 3.32 -14.44 13.51
N VAL A 135 3.88 -14.42 14.71
CA VAL A 135 4.95 -13.48 15.09
C VAL A 135 6.15 -13.55 14.15
N GLY A 136 6.50 -14.77 13.67
CA GLY A 136 7.59 -14.94 12.70
C GLY A 136 7.31 -14.23 11.35
N VAL A 137 6.07 -14.29 10.88
CA VAL A 137 5.64 -13.60 9.64
C VAL A 137 5.68 -12.08 9.83
N LEU A 138 5.19 -11.59 10.98
CA LEU A 138 5.25 -10.16 11.32
C LEU A 138 6.69 -9.65 11.45
N ALA A 139 7.61 -10.47 11.99
CA ALA A 139 9.02 -10.12 12.05
C ALA A 139 9.64 -9.98 10.65
N VAL A 140 9.32 -10.89 9.72
CA VAL A 140 9.77 -10.79 8.32
C VAL A 140 9.15 -9.55 7.64
N MET A 141 7.85 -9.31 7.83
CA MET A 141 7.18 -8.10 7.32
C MET A 141 7.89 -6.85 7.79
N PHE A 142 8.19 -6.75 9.11
CA PHE A 142 8.92 -5.63 9.68
C PHE A 142 10.30 -5.44 9.02
N LEU A 143 11.08 -6.51 8.90
CA LEU A 143 12.43 -6.44 8.32
C LEU A 143 12.41 -6.01 6.86
N VAL A 144 11.48 -6.52 6.06
CA VAL A 144 11.29 -6.13 4.66
C VAL A 144 10.89 -4.66 4.57
N CYS A 145 9.90 -4.23 5.35
CA CYS A 145 9.44 -2.84 5.37
C CYS A 145 10.54 -1.88 5.84
N PHE A 146 11.30 -2.26 6.87
CA PHE A 146 12.44 -1.50 7.35
C PHE A 146 13.51 -1.34 6.25
N ALA A 147 13.89 -2.42 5.58
CA ALA A 147 14.85 -2.38 4.48
C ALA A 147 14.37 -1.49 3.31
N LEU A 148 13.06 -1.49 3.02
CA LEU A 148 12.47 -0.64 2.01
C LEU A 148 12.44 0.84 2.41
N ALA A 149 12.30 1.16 3.70
CA ALA A 149 12.26 2.54 4.20
C ALA A 149 13.64 3.19 4.28
N VAL A 150 14.64 2.45 4.76
CA VAL A 150 15.98 2.97 5.10
C VAL A 150 16.60 3.85 4.02
N PRO A 151 16.64 3.47 2.72
CA PRO A 151 17.26 4.30 1.68
C PRO A 151 16.64 5.68 1.56
N PHE A 152 15.33 5.78 1.81
CA PHE A 152 14.57 7.02 1.69
C PHE A 152 14.66 7.88 2.95
N THR A 153 14.53 7.28 4.11
CA THR A 153 14.51 8.01 5.38
C THR A 153 15.88 8.53 5.80
N LEU A 154 16.96 7.80 5.51
CA LEU A 154 18.32 8.26 5.80
C LEU A 154 18.72 9.46 4.94
N ALA A 155 18.23 9.56 3.72
CA ALA A 155 18.53 10.68 2.83
C ALA A 155 17.97 12.02 3.35
N HIS A 156 16.95 12.00 4.21
CA HIS A 156 16.23 13.21 4.61
C HIS A 156 16.74 13.87 5.90
N ALA A 157 17.13 13.11 6.91
CA ALA A 157 17.38 13.70 8.23
C ALA A 157 18.59 13.11 8.97
N GLY A 158 19.52 12.50 8.23
CA GLY A 158 20.70 11.87 8.82
C GLY A 158 20.37 10.55 9.53
N THR A 159 21.40 9.95 10.14
CA THR A 159 21.33 8.54 10.55
C THR A 159 20.31 8.27 11.66
N VAL A 160 20.26 9.09 12.70
CA VAL A 160 19.44 8.80 13.90
C VAL A 160 17.95 8.97 13.56
N VAL A 161 17.55 10.14 13.10
CA VAL A 161 16.14 10.43 12.78
C VAL A 161 15.66 9.57 11.62
N GLY A 162 16.51 9.34 10.60
CA GLY A 162 16.17 8.47 9.46
C GLY A 162 15.94 7.02 9.88
N VAL A 163 16.76 6.46 10.77
CA VAL A 163 16.55 5.10 11.30
C VAL A 163 15.28 5.02 12.13
N LEU A 164 15.03 6.00 13.00
CA LEU A 164 13.80 6.04 13.79
C LEU A 164 12.54 6.13 12.91
N ALA A 165 12.59 6.93 11.84
CA ALA A 165 11.51 7.01 10.87
C ALA A 165 11.30 5.69 10.12
N ALA A 166 12.39 5.02 9.70
CA ALA A 166 12.30 3.70 9.07
C ALA A 166 11.68 2.65 10.01
N VAL A 167 12.09 2.64 11.28
CA VAL A 167 11.50 1.77 12.31
C VAL A 167 10.02 2.06 12.50
N ALA A 168 9.64 3.33 12.64
CA ALA A 168 8.25 3.73 12.82
C ALA A 168 7.38 3.34 11.62
N GLY A 169 7.85 3.60 10.39
CA GLY A 169 7.15 3.19 9.17
C GLY A 169 6.99 1.68 9.05
N ALA A 170 8.05 0.92 9.32
CA ALA A 170 8.01 -0.54 9.30
C ALA A 170 7.07 -1.10 10.37
N LEU A 171 7.05 -0.54 11.58
CA LEU A 171 6.09 -0.91 12.64
C LEU A 171 4.66 -0.57 12.20
N GLY A 172 4.42 0.61 11.66
CA GLY A 172 3.11 1.01 11.16
C GLY A 172 2.58 0.05 10.08
N ALA A 173 3.42 -0.29 9.10
CA ALA A 173 3.09 -1.28 8.07
C ALA A 173 2.80 -2.66 8.65
N THR A 174 3.66 -3.13 9.57
CA THR A 174 3.54 -4.46 10.21
C THR A 174 2.27 -4.56 11.07
N VAL A 175 1.95 -3.52 11.82
CA VAL A 175 0.72 -3.45 12.62
C VAL A 175 -0.52 -3.45 11.71
N ALA A 176 -0.50 -2.66 10.63
CA ALA A 176 -1.59 -2.62 9.66
C ALA A 176 -1.81 -3.97 8.95
N ASP A 177 -0.72 -4.69 8.64
CA ASP A 177 -0.75 -6.02 8.05
C ASP A 177 -1.23 -7.12 9.03
N GLY A 178 -0.81 -7.01 10.30
CA GLY A 178 -1.13 -7.99 11.34
C GLY A 178 -2.49 -7.82 11.99
N LEU A 179 -3.00 -6.58 12.03
CA LEU A 179 -4.29 -6.26 12.62
C LEU A 179 -5.35 -6.11 11.54
N LYS A 180 -6.38 -6.94 11.61
CA LYS A 180 -7.56 -6.86 10.72
C LYS A 180 -8.78 -6.46 11.55
N PRO A 181 -8.92 -5.19 11.94
CA PRO A 181 -10.02 -4.75 12.79
C PRO A 181 -11.34 -4.92 12.04
N VAL A 182 -12.36 -5.38 12.77
CA VAL A 182 -13.73 -5.49 12.26
C VAL A 182 -14.51 -4.27 12.72
N ILE A 183 -14.95 -3.43 11.78
CA ILE A 183 -15.74 -2.24 12.06
C ILE A 183 -17.14 -2.44 11.50
N ARG A 184 -18.15 -2.51 12.38
CA ARG A 184 -19.56 -2.72 11.99
C ARG A 184 -19.77 -3.96 11.09
N GLY A 185 -19.01 -5.04 11.33
CA GLY A 185 -19.09 -6.27 10.56
C GLY A 185 -18.20 -6.33 9.31
N TYR A 186 -17.52 -5.24 8.95
CA TYR A 186 -16.57 -5.21 7.83
C TYR A 186 -15.13 -5.35 8.34
N VAL A 187 -14.38 -6.27 7.73
CA VAL A 187 -12.95 -6.39 7.98
C VAL A 187 -12.23 -5.24 7.27
N VAL A 188 -11.47 -4.45 8.02
CA VAL A 188 -10.62 -3.42 7.42
C VAL A 188 -9.41 -4.11 6.80
N ASP A 189 -9.32 -4.06 5.49
CA ASP A 189 -8.30 -4.77 4.69
C ASP A 189 -6.93 -4.08 4.79
N ASP A 190 -5.89 -4.88 4.87
CA ASP A 190 -4.50 -4.45 4.94
C ASP A 190 -4.06 -3.66 3.69
N ASN A 191 -4.62 -3.97 2.52
CA ASN A 191 -4.40 -3.21 1.29
C ASN A 191 -4.75 -1.72 1.41
N LEU A 192 -5.76 -1.40 2.23
CA LEU A 192 -6.16 -0.01 2.47
C LEU A 192 -5.23 0.68 3.48
N THR A 193 -4.72 -0.05 4.46
CA THR A 193 -4.14 0.54 5.68
C THR A 193 -2.62 0.58 5.71
N ILE A 194 -1.91 -0.35 5.07
CA ILE A 194 -0.44 -0.44 5.14
C ILE A 194 0.22 0.87 4.68
N SER A 195 -0.05 1.34 3.46
CA SER A 195 0.63 2.54 2.94
C SER A 195 0.31 3.82 3.73
N PRO A 196 -0.97 4.14 4.05
CA PRO A 196 -1.28 5.31 4.86
C PRO A 196 -0.67 5.28 6.25
N THR A 197 -0.70 4.12 6.92
CA THR A 197 -0.17 3.99 8.28
C THR A 197 1.35 4.12 8.31
N ALA A 198 2.03 3.47 7.36
CA ALA A 198 3.49 3.58 7.24
C ALA A 198 3.93 5.02 6.93
N GLY A 199 3.27 5.68 5.97
CA GLY A 199 3.55 7.06 5.62
C GLY A 199 3.32 8.03 6.79
N ALA A 200 2.20 7.86 7.51
CA ALA A 200 1.89 8.66 8.68
C ALA A 200 2.92 8.47 9.81
N ALA A 201 3.33 7.22 10.07
CA ALA A 201 4.31 6.92 11.11
C ALA A 201 5.70 7.52 10.80
N MET A 202 6.18 7.41 9.56
CA MET A 202 7.43 8.04 9.13
C MET A 202 7.35 9.57 9.23
N THR A 203 6.27 10.15 8.75
CA THR A 203 6.05 11.60 8.79
C THR A 203 6.01 12.12 10.22
N ALA A 204 5.34 11.41 11.15
CA ALA A 204 5.27 11.80 12.55
C ALA A 204 6.66 11.90 13.20
N VAL A 205 7.57 10.96 12.90
CA VAL A 205 8.95 11.01 13.41
C VAL A 205 9.68 12.24 12.89
N PHE A 206 9.56 12.54 11.59
CA PHE A 206 10.20 13.73 11.03
C PHE A 206 9.63 15.02 11.61
N VAL A 207 8.32 15.14 11.78
CA VAL A 207 7.68 16.33 12.36
C VAL A 207 8.05 16.54 13.84
N LEU A 208 8.24 15.45 14.61
CA LEU A 208 8.51 15.53 16.05
C LEU A 208 10.00 15.70 16.38
N LEU A 209 10.91 15.27 15.49
CA LEU A 209 12.35 15.20 15.77
C LEU A 209 13.20 16.08 14.84
N SER A 210 12.64 16.75 13.86
CA SER A 210 13.27 17.80 13.04
C SER A 210 12.76 19.17 13.46
#